data_abde784ff139ff2be34ef05d1c325b58
#
_entry.id   abde784ff139ff2be34ef05d1c325b58
#
_cell.length_a   1.000
_cell.length_b   1.000
_cell.length_c   1.000
_cell.angle_alpha   90.00
_cell.angle_beta   90.00
_cell.angle_gamma   90.00
#
_symmetry.space_group_name_H-M   'P 1'
#
loop_
_entity.id
_entity.type
_entity.pdbx_description
1 polymer ?
#
loop_
_entity_poly.entity_id
_entity_poly.type
_entity_poly.pdbx_seq_one_letter_code
_entity_poly.pdbx_strand_id
1 'polypeptide(L)'
;MLSYENRSNMAQPTPAMTDHLPISASSSTSNSLTGSSRQPKTGHSHIWLITGPAGCGKSTVAQYVANAMNLPYIEGDEYHPQTNIDKMAQGTPLNDADRWDWLTKLRDESVNRLNTGSQGVVLTCSALKRKYRDVIRVASYYNHNVLVHFVYLHASEETLLERVGARKGHFMGANMVHSQFGILEPPTKDETDVIQVDVSGSIEEVEQDALAKIQSAIQK
;
A
#
# COMPACT_ATOMS: atom_id res chain seq x y z
N MET A 1 -51.64 9.62 18.44
CA MET A 1 -51.99 8.80 19.60
C MET A 1 -50.74 8.04 19.96
N LEU A 2 -50.00 8.54 20.96
CA LEU A 2 -49.97 8.12 22.35
C LEU A 2 -49.42 6.67 22.48
N SER A 3 -48.41 6.32 23.22
CA SER A 3 -47.82 6.85 24.47
C SER A 3 -46.45 6.24 24.75
N TYR A 4 -45.58 6.99 25.33
CA TYR A 4 -44.59 6.83 26.38
C TYR A 4 -44.83 5.71 27.42
N GLU A 5 -43.74 5.11 27.91
CA GLU A 5 -43.36 4.88 29.32
C GLU A 5 -42.05 4.07 29.36
N ASN A 6 -40.93 4.48 29.81
CA ASN A 6 -40.33 5.04 31.02
C ASN A 6 -40.35 4.07 32.23
N ARG A 7 -39.18 3.68 32.72
CA ARG A 7 -38.72 3.49 34.10
C ARG A 7 -37.38 2.74 34.12
N SER A 8 -36.28 3.39 34.45
CA SER A 8 -35.77 3.77 35.80
C SER A 8 -35.23 2.57 36.64
N ASN A 9 -33.97 2.54 36.88
CA ASN A 9 -33.26 2.87 38.11
C ASN A 9 -32.41 1.77 38.78
N MET A 10 -31.27 2.21 39.25
CA MET A 10 -30.49 1.87 40.47
C MET A 10 -29.69 0.58 40.43
N ALA A 11 -28.50 0.47 40.94
CA ALA A 11 -27.61 1.30 41.78
C ALA A 11 -26.20 0.71 41.81
N GLN A 12 -25.21 1.57 42.04
CA GLN A 12 -23.88 1.15 42.51
C GLN A 12 -23.93 0.72 43.99
N PRO A 13 -22.94 -0.02 44.47
CA PRO A 13 -21.96 0.61 45.39
C PRO A 13 -20.50 0.16 45.24
N THR A 14 -19.56 1.07 45.39
CA THR A 14 -18.25 0.91 46.02
C THR A 14 -18.39 1.03 47.56
N PRO A 15 -17.39 0.80 48.42
CA PRO A 15 -15.93 0.62 48.30
C PRO A 15 -15.32 -0.44 49.25
N ALA A 16 -14.00 -0.68 49.22
CA ALA A 16 -13.11 -0.64 50.38
C ALA A 16 -11.65 -0.98 50.06
N MET A 17 -10.80 -0.08 50.54
CA MET A 17 -9.35 -0.24 50.67
C MET A 17 -8.99 -1.28 51.71
N THR A 18 -7.85 -1.96 51.57
CA THR A 18 -6.85 -2.12 52.62
C THR A 18 -5.46 -2.43 52.05
N ASP A 19 -4.48 -1.73 52.63
CA ASP A 19 -3.04 -1.84 52.50
C ASP A 19 -2.48 -3.25 52.81
N HIS A 20 -1.35 -3.55 52.17
CA HIS A 20 -0.08 -3.96 52.82
C HIS A 20 1.00 -4.33 51.80
N LEU A 21 2.10 -3.56 51.76
CA LEU A 21 3.45 -4.01 51.37
C LEU A 21 4.10 -4.75 52.55
N PRO A 22 5.16 -5.60 52.41
CA PRO A 22 6.44 -5.22 51.85
C PRO A 22 7.30 -6.29 51.11
N ILE A 23 8.22 -5.80 50.30
CA ILE A 23 9.63 -6.16 50.06
C ILE A 23 10.07 -7.63 50.07
N SER A 24 10.65 -8.13 48.97
CA SER A 24 12.02 -8.67 48.93
C SER A 24 12.53 -8.89 47.50
N ALA A 25 13.77 -8.47 47.30
CA ALA A 25 14.55 -8.63 46.09
C ALA A 25 15.07 -10.06 45.91
N SER A 26 15.16 -10.52 44.68
CA SER A 26 16.26 -11.39 44.26
C SER A 26 16.43 -11.32 42.73
N SER A 27 17.64 -10.95 42.38
CA SER A 27 18.25 -10.93 41.09
C SER A 27 18.32 -12.30 40.42
N SER A 28 17.94 -12.39 39.15
CA SER A 28 18.56 -13.38 38.27
C SER A 28 18.56 -12.82 36.84
N THR A 29 19.75 -12.46 36.40
CA THR A 29 20.20 -12.15 35.05
C THR A 29 19.96 -13.35 34.16
N SER A 30 19.16 -13.19 33.14
CA SER A 30 19.22 -14.05 31.96
C SER A 30 19.23 -13.16 30.70
N ASN A 31 20.45 -13.00 30.19
CA ASN A 31 20.72 -12.48 28.87
C ASN A 31 20.07 -13.38 27.80
N SER A 32 19.02 -12.95 27.17
CA SER A 32 18.61 -13.48 25.88
C SER A 32 18.84 -12.40 24.83
N LEU A 33 19.96 -12.54 24.13
CA LEU A 33 20.30 -11.81 22.91
C LEU A 33 19.35 -12.26 21.78
N THR A 34 18.19 -11.64 21.67
CA THR A 34 17.45 -11.64 20.42
C THR A 34 17.82 -10.35 19.70
N GLY A 35 18.75 -10.47 18.77
CA GLY A 35 19.12 -9.40 17.86
C GLY A 35 17.97 -9.06 16.92
N SER A 36 17.09 -8.18 17.38
CA SER A 36 16.20 -7.45 16.50
C SER A 36 17.07 -6.45 15.75
N SER A 37 17.32 -6.69 14.47
CA SER A 37 17.96 -5.73 13.58
C SER A 37 17.03 -4.51 13.48
N ARG A 38 17.20 -3.53 14.38
CA ARG A 38 16.57 -2.22 14.25
C ARG A 38 17.13 -1.57 12.99
N GLN A 39 16.32 -1.51 11.95
CA GLN A 39 16.58 -0.62 10.82
C GLN A 39 16.76 0.80 11.35
N PRO A 40 17.68 1.61 10.77
CA PRO A 40 17.86 2.99 11.16
C PRO A 40 16.50 3.69 11.01
N LYS A 41 15.99 4.28 12.10
CA LYS A 41 14.79 5.10 12.06
C LYS A 41 15.12 6.35 11.23
N THR A 42 14.82 6.31 9.95
CA THR A 42 14.70 7.55 9.17
C THR A 42 13.59 8.37 9.82
N GLY A 43 13.75 9.68 9.93
CA GLY A 43 12.73 10.54 10.56
C GLY A 43 11.41 10.60 9.79
N HIS A 44 11.31 9.89 8.66
CA HIS A 44 10.15 9.83 7.77
C HIS A 44 9.54 8.43 7.69
N SER A 45 8.23 8.40 7.47
CA SER A 45 7.49 7.20 7.08
C SER A 45 7.29 7.19 5.56
N HIS A 46 7.26 6.02 4.94
CA HIS A 46 7.28 5.91 3.48
C HIS A 46 6.05 5.18 2.94
N ILE A 47 5.43 5.72 1.89
CA ILE A 47 4.44 5.03 1.06
C ILE A 47 5.12 4.61 -0.24
N TRP A 48 5.26 3.30 -0.46
CA TRP A 48 5.83 2.71 -1.66
C TRP A 48 4.73 2.20 -2.57
N LEU A 49 4.34 2.99 -3.56
CA LEU A 49 3.31 2.61 -4.52
C LEU A 49 3.95 1.93 -5.72
N ILE A 50 3.73 0.61 -5.83
CA ILE A 50 4.15 -0.17 -7.00
C ILE A 50 3.10 0.04 -8.10
N THR A 51 3.50 0.68 -9.18
CA THR A 51 2.61 1.15 -10.24
C THR A 51 3.04 0.67 -11.63
N GLY A 52 2.13 0.73 -12.58
CA GLY A 52 2.35 0.34 -13.97
C GLY A 52 1.14 -0.37 -14.59
N PRO A 53 1.20 -0.68 -15.89
CA PRO A 53 0.11 -1.32 -16.61
C PRO A 53 -0.23 -2.74 -16.11
N ALA A 54 -1.33 -3.29 -16.60
CA ALA A 54 -1.69 -4.69 -16.38
C ALA A 54 -0.60 -5.62 -16.95
N GLY A 55 -0.31 -6.70 -16.23
CA GLY A 55 0.70 -7.67 -16.65
C GLY A 55 2.15 -7.35 -16.27
N CYS A 56 2.46 -6.14 -15.77
CA CYS A 56 3.84 -5.77 -15.40
C CYS A 56 4.34 -6.38 -14.07
N GLY A 57 3.53 -7.13 -13.32
CA GLY A 57 3.99 -7.84 -12.12
C GLY A 57 3.85 -7.08 -10.81
N LYS A 58 2.99 -6.05 -10.72
CA LYS A 58 2.83 -5.20 -9.51
C LYS A 58 2.68 -5.99 -8.22
N SER A 59 1.72 -6.90 -8.13
CA SER A 59 1.44 -7.66 -6.91
C SER A 59 2.63 -8.54 -6.50
N THR A 60 3.32 -9.15 -7.47
CA THR A 60 4.49 -10.00 -7.21
C THR A 60 5.63 -9.18 -6.62
N VAL A 61 6.01 -8.09 -7.29
CA VAL A 61 7.08 -7.19 -6.82
C VAL A 61 6.71 -6.55 -5.48
N ALA A 62 5.46 -6.12 -5.31
CA ALA A 62 5.00 -5.49 -4.07
C ALA A 62 5.07 -6.45 -2.88
N GLN A 63 4.61 -7.69 -3.04
CA GLN A 63 4.69 -8.72 -2.00
C GLN A 63 6.15 -9.04 -1.64
N TYR A 64 7.03 -9.18 -2.64
CA TYR A 64 8.46 -9.40 -2.41
C TYR A 64 9.08 -8.25 -1.59
N VAL A 65 8.86 -6.99 -2.01
CA VAL A 65 9.37 -5.80 -1.32
C VAL A 65 8.81 -5.69 0.09
N ALA A 66 7.50 -5.89 0.27
CA ALA A 66 6.85 -5.83 1.58
C ALA A 66 7.44 -6.86 2.55
N ASN A 67 7.64 -8.10 2.09
CA ASN A 67 8.26 -9.16 2.89
C ASN A 67 9.72 -8.85 3.23
N ALA A 68 10.53 -8.44 2.23
CA ALA A 68 11.95 -8.14 2.42
C ALA A 68 12.19 -6.98 3.39
N MET A 69 11.28 -5.99 3.40
CA MET A 69 11.37 -4.81 4.26
C MET A 69 10.55 -4.94 5.56
N ASN A 70 9.83 -6.04 5.75
CA ASN A 70 8.89 -6.26 6.87
C ASN A 70 7.88 -5.11 7.02
N LEU A 71 7.27 -4.72 5.90
CA LEU A 71 6.26 -3.66 5.82
C LEU A 71 4.87 -4.24 5.55
N PRO A 72 3.79 -3.60 6.02
CA PRO A 72 2.43 -3.96 5.62
C PRO A 72 2.24 -3.79 4.12
N TYR A 73 1.46 -4.71 3.53
CA TYR A 73 1.09 -4.73 2.13
C TYR A 73 -0.39 -4.41 1.95
N ILE A 74 -0.71 -3.63 0.92
CA ILE A 74 -2.06 -3.29 0.49
C ILE A 74 -2.19 -3.66 -0.99
N GLU A 75 -3.08 -4.64 -1.32
CA GLU A 75 -3.47 -4.91 -2.71
C GLU A 75 -4.55 -3.91 -3.12
N GLY A 76 -4.20 -2.99 -4.02
CA GLY A 76 -5.09 -1.88 -4.38
C GLY A 76 -6.41 -2.32 -5.02
N ASP A 77 -6.39 -3.42 -5.76
CA ASP A 77 -7.58 -3.91 -6.46
C ASP A 77 -8.67 -4.40 -5.49
N GLU A 78 -8.31 -4.80 -4.25
CA GLU A 78 -9.26 -5.19 -3.21
C GLU A 78 -10.10 -4.02 -2.67
N TYR A 79 -9.67 -2.79 -2.92
CA TYR A 79 -10.32 -1.58 -2.42
C TYR A 79 -11.31 -0.94 -3.42
N HIS A 80 -11.49 -1.56 -4.58
CA HIS A 80 -12.50 -1.06 -5.52
C HIS A 80 -13.91 -1.12 -4.93
N PRO A 81 -14.73 -0.08 -5.10
CA PRO A 81 -16.14 -0.16 -4.77
C PRO A 81 -16.84 -1.18 -5.68
N GLN A 82 -17.93 -1.77 -5.20
CA GLN A 82 -18.66 -2.81 -5.93
C GLN A 82 -19.08 -2.36 -7.34
N THR A 83 -19.46 -1.10 -7.50
CA THR A 83 -19.79 -0.51 -8.81
C THR A 83 -18.65 -0.59 -9.82
N ASN A 84 -17.41 -0.43 -9.37
CA ASN A 84 -16.23 -0.56 -10.24
C ASN A 84 -15.97 -2.02 -10.59
N ILE A 85 -16.12 -2.92 -9.61
CA ILE A 85 -15.98 -4.37 -9.83
C ILE A 85 -17.00 -4.83 -10.88
N ASP A 86 -18.25 -4.41 -10.77
CA ASP A 86 -19.32 -4.77 -11.69
C ASP A 86 -19.06 -4.26 -13.12
N LYS A 87 -18.57 -3.01 -13.25
CA LYS A 87 -18.15 -2.45 -14.54
C LYS A 87 -17.02 -3.26 -15.18
N MET A 88 -15.97 -3.56 -14.41
CA MET A 88 -14.82 -4.34 -14.89
C MET A 88 -15.24 -5.76 -15.27
N ALA A 89 -16.12 -6.39 -14.50
CA ALA A 89 -16.67 -7.71 -14.79
C ALA A 89 -17.47 -7.76 -16.12
N GLN A 90 -18.10 -6.64 -16.48
CA GLN A 90 -18.80 -6.47 -17.76
C GLN A 90 -17.86 -6.07 -18.91
N GLY A 91 -16.54 -6.01 -18.69
CA GLY A 91 -15.57 -5.57 -19.68
C GLY A 91 -15.58 -4.06 -19.96
N THR A 92 -16.27 -3.27 -19.14
CA THR A 92 -16.36 -1.80 -19.29
C THR A 92 -15.17 -1.14 -18.56
N PRO A 93 -14.29 -0.40 -19.28
CA PRO A 93 -13.18 0.31 -18.65
C PRO A 93 -13.68 1.38 -17.65
N LEU A 94 -12.98 1.50 -16.52
CA LEU A 94 -13.21 2.58 -15.59
C LEU A 94 -12.79 3.92 -16.18
N ASN A 95 -13.60 4.95 -15.99
CA ASN A 95 -13.26 6.33 -16.32
C ASN A 95 -12.60 7.05 -15.12
N ASP A 96 -12.28 8.33 -15.28
CA ASP A 96 -11.63 9.11 -14.21
C ASP A 96 -12.53 9.25 -12.98
N ALA A 97 -13.83 9.48 -13.16
CA ALA A 97 -14.77 9.64 -12.05
C ALA A 97 -14.90 8.36 -11.21
N ASP A 98 -14.83 7.18 -11.85
CA ASP A 98 -14.87 5.89 -11.16
C ASP A 98 -13.65 5.67 -10.25
N ARG A 99 -12.54 6.39 -10.47
CA ARG A 99 -11.26 6.16 -9.78
C ARG A 99 -11.02 7.06 -8.58
N TRP A 100 -11.68 8.22 -8.46
CA TRP A 100 -11.35 9.20 -7.42
C TRP A 100 -11.56 8.66 -6.01
N ASP A 101 -12.69 8.04 -5.73
CA ASP A 101 -12.99 7.49 -4.40
C ASP A 101 -12.07 6.32 -4.06
N TRP A 102 -11.78 5.46 -5.04
CA TRP A 102 -10.85 4.36 -4.88
C TRP A 102 -9.41 4.83 -4.57
N LEU A 103 -8.87 5.79 -5.34
CA LEU A 103 -7.54 6.36 -5.10
C LEU A 103 -7.46 7.07 -3.75
N THR A 104 -8.50 7.82 -3.39
CA THR A 104 -8.60 8.48 -2.08
C THR A 104 -8.58 7.44 -0.95
N LYS A 105 -9.35 6.36 -1.09
CA LYS A 105 -9.39 5.27 -0.11
C LYS A 105 -8.03 4.58 0.04
N LEU A 106 -7.31 4.35 -1.06
CA LEU A 106 -5.96 3.78 -1.03
C LEU A 106 -4.96 4.68 -0.29
N ARG A 107 -4.99 5.99 -0.59
CA ARG A 107 -4.19 6.97 0.13
C ARG A 107 -4.47 6.95 1.63
N ASP A 108 -5.74 7.01 2.00
CA ASP A 108 -6.17 7.09 3.40
C ASP A 108 -5.83 5.81 4.16
N GLU A 109 -6.01 4.64 3.55
CA GLU A 109 -5.60 3.37 4.14
C GLU A 109 -4.08 3.28 4.32
N SER A 110 -3.31 3.80 3.36
CA SER A 110 -1.85 3.87 3.49
C SER A 110 -1.43 4.72 4.69
N VAL A 111 -2.04 5.89 4.85
CA VAL A 111 -1.80 6.77 6.01
C VAL A 111 -2.22 6.09 7.32
N ASN A 112 -3.34 5.37 7.33
CA ASN A 112 -3.79 4.62 8.50
C ASN A 112 -2.76 3.57 8.94
N ARG A 113 -2.14 2.83 8.00
CA ARG A 113 -1.06 1.87 8.32
C ARG A 113 0.15 2.56 8.95
N LEU A 114 0.51 3.74 8.47
CA LEU A 114 1.60 4.51 9.06
C LEU A 114 1.24 5.00 10.48
N ASN A 115 0.01 5.44 10.71
CA ASN A 115 -0.48 5.89 12.02
C ASN A 115 -0.52 4.77 13.07
N THR A 116 -0.57 3.49 12.65
CA THR A 116 -0.46 2.34 13.56
C THR A 116 0.99 2.00 13.95
N GLY A 117 1.96 2.83 13.55
CA GLY A 117 3.37 2.73 13.96
C GLY A 117 4.28 2.05 12.95
N SER A 118 3.81 1.74 11.75
CA SER A 118 4.67 1.24 10.67
C SER A 118 5.58 2.35 10.12
N GLN A 119 6.83 2.01 9.81
CA GLN A 119 7.78 2.94 9.19
C GLN A 119 7.54 3.10 7.68
N GLY A 120 6.72 2.28 7.10
CA GLY A 120 6.32 2.36 5.70
C GLY A 120 5.17 1.42 5.38
N VAL A 121 4.65 1.55 4.18
CA VAL A 121 3.62 0.68 3.61
C VAL A 121 3.92 0.47 2.13
N VAL A 122 3.72 -0.74 1.65
CA VAL A 122 3.79 -1.07 0.21
C VAL A 122 2.37 -1.26 -0.29
N LEU A 123 2.02 -0.57 -1.38
CA LEU A 123 0.71 -0.73 -1.98
C LEU A 123 0.80 -0.89 -3.50
N THR A 124 -0.15 -1.59 -4.10
CA THR A 124 -0.30 -1.69 -5.54
C THR A 124 -1.42 -0.79 -6.05
N CYS A 125 -1.16 -0.11 -7.14
CA CYS A 125 -2.19 0.61 -7.90
C CYS A 125 -1.67 0.89 -9.31
N SER A 126 -2.51 0.74 -10.33
CA SER A 126 -2.08 1.06 -11.69
C SER A 126 -1.63 2.51 -11.87
N ALA A 127 -2.29 3.47 -11.23
CA ALA A 127 -1.96 4.92 -11.21
C ALA A 127 -1.41 5.48 -12.54
N LEU A 128 -2.02 5.08 -13.66
CA LEU A 128 -1.51 5.27 -15.03
C LEU A 128 -1.37 6.72 -15.47
N LYS A 129 -2.18 7.62 -14.91
CA LYS A 129 -2.12 9.05 -15.24
C LYS A 129 -1.45 9.83 -14.12
N ARG A 130 -0.80 10.94 -14.47
CA ARG A 130 -0.17 11.84 -13.49
C ARG A 130 -1.17 12.27 -12.41
N LYS A 131 -2.38 12.69 -12.79
CA LYS A 131 -3.42 13.09 -11.84
C LYS A 131 -3.84 11.99 -10.87
N TYR A 132 -3.70 10.70 -11.23
CA TYR A 132 -3.96 9.61 -10.29
C TYR A 132 -2.82 9.49 -9.26
N ARG A 133 -1.58 9.68 -9.70
CA ARG A 133 -0.41 9.74 -8.80
C ARG A 133 -0.51 10.94 -7.85
N ASP A 134 -1.03 12.08 -8.34
CA ASP A 134 -1.21 13.29 -7.55
C ASP A 134 -2.20 13.09 -6.39
N VAL A 135 -3.25 12.26 -6.55
CA VAL A 135 -4.16 11.92 -5.43
C VAL A 135 -3.41 11.23 -4.28
N ILE A 136 -2.48 10.36 -4.59
CA ILE A 136 -1.68 9.68 -3.55
C ILE A 136 -0.64 10.64 -2.93
N ARG A 137 -0.03 11.54 -3.72
CA ARG A 137 0.89 12.59 -3.24
C ARG A 137 0.30 13.49 -2.17
N VAL A 138 -1.03 13.65 -2.17
CA VAL A 138 -1.73 14.44 -1.14
C VAL A 138 -1.45 13.91 0.28
N ALA A 139 -1.08 12.65 0.45
CA ALA A 139 -0.66 12.12 1.76
C ALA A 139 0.48 12.93 2.39
N SER A 140 1.47 13.33 1.61
CA SER A 140 2.60 14.15 2.08
C SER A 140 2.21 15.61 2.36
N TYR A 141 1.16 16.11 1.73
CA TYR A 141 0.69 17.48 1.94
C TYR A 141 0.14 17.69 3.36
N TYR A 142 -0.58 16.71 3.89
CA TYR A 142 -1.15 16.81 5.25
C TYR A 142 -0.21 16.32 6.35
N ASN A 143 0.82 15.56 6.00
CA ASN A 143 1.81 15.05 6.96
C ASN A 143 3.20 15.06 6.31
N HIS A 144 3.98 16.09 6.61
CA HIS A 144 5.33 16.27 6.07
C HIS A 144 6.34 15.17 6.48
N ASN A 145 5.99 14.34 7.46
CA ASN A 145 6.79 13.18 7.82
C ASN A 145 6.52 11.96 6.91
N VAL A 146 5.54 12.05 6.02
CA VAL A 146 5.21 11.00 5.04
C VAL A 146 5.83 11.34 3.70
N LEU A 147 6.67 10.46 3.19
CA LEU A 147 7.21 10.51 1.83
C LEU A 147 6.49 9.50 0.95
N VAL A 148 6.04 9.95 -0.21
CA VAL A 148 5.40 9.07 -1.22
C VAL A 148 6.40 8.81 -2.32
N HIS A 149 6.53 7.53 -2.69
CA HIS A 149 7.40 7.07 -3.78
C HIS A 149 6.60 6.18 -4.73
N PHE A 150 6.81 6.36 -6.01
CA PHE A 150 6.22 5.53 -7.06
C PHE A 150 7.30 4.63 -7.65
N VAL A 151 7.13 3.33 -7.53
CA VAL A 151 7.97 2.35 -8.20
C VAL A 151 7.27 1.97 -9.50
N TYR A 152 7.67 2.61 -10.59
CA TYR A 152 7.05 2.46 -11.90
C TYR A 152 7.66 1.28 -12.65
N LEU A 153 6.88 0.21 -12.73
CA LEU A 153 7.21 -0.99 -13.48
C LEU A 153 6.85 -0.81 -14.95
N HIS A 154 7.84 -0.82 -15.84
CA HIS A 154 7.62 -0.57 -17.26
C HIS A 154 8.21 -1.65 -18.16
N ALA A 155 7.52 -1.94 -19.25
CA ALA A 155 7.98 -2.73 -20.37
C ALA A 155 7.24 -2.26 -21.63
N SER A 156 7.59 -2.82 -22.80
CA SER A 156 6.82 -2.57 -24.02
C SER A 156 5.43 -3.19 -23.95
N GLU A 157 4.48 -2.66 -24.73
CA GLU A 157 3.13 -3.21 -24.79
C GLU A 157 3.14 -4.66 -25.27
N GLU A 158 3.99 -4.99 -26.25
CA GLU A 158 4.16 -6.34 -26.77
C GLU A 158 4.55 -7.32 -25.65
N THR A 159 5.56 -6.96 -24.86
CA THR A 159 6.01 -7.80 -23.73
C THR A 159 4.90 -8.07 -22.73
N LEU A 160 4.07 -7.06 -22.43
CA LEU A 160 2.97 -7.24 -21.48
C LEU A 160 1.81 -8.02 -22.08
N LEU A 161 1.52 -7.88 -23.36
CA LEU A 161 0.54 -8.71 -24.08
C LEU A 161 0.94 -10.18 -24.09
N GLU A 162 2.21 -10.51 -24.36
CA GLU A 162 2.72 -11.87 -24.28
C GLU A 162 2.57 -12.47 -22.90
N ARG A 163 2.92 -11.70 -21.85
CA ARG A 163 2.80 -12.14 -20.44
C ARG A 163 1.36 -12.40 -20.03
N VAL A 164 0.44 -11.52 -20.40
CA VAL A 164 -0.98 -11.69 -20.10
C VAL A 164 -1.57 -12.86 -20.87
N GLY A 165 -1.20 -13.03 -22.15
CA GLY A 165 -1.63 -14.16 -22.98
C GLY A 165 -1.13 -15.52 -22.47
N ALA A 166 0.04 -15.58 -21.86
CA ALA A 166 0.59 -16.82 -21.28
C ALA A 166 -0.08 -17.23 -19.96
N ARG A 167 -0.80 -16.35 -19.28
CA ARG A 167 -1.48 -16.64 -18.00
C ARG A 167 -2.82 -17.32 -18.24
N LYS A 168 -2.93 -18.60 -17.84
CA LYS A 168 -4.20 -19.33 -17.82
C LYS A 168 -5.09 -18.81 -16.68
N GLY A 169 -6.30 -18.35 -17.00
CA GLY A 169 -7.34 -18.06 -16.00
C GLY A 169 -7.40 -16.63 -15.46
N HIS A 170 -6.69 -15.67 -16.02
CA HIS A 170 -6.83 -14.26 -15.62
C HIS A 170 -7.91 -13.53 -16.43
N PHE A 171 -8.78 -12.84 -15.68
CA PHE A 171 -9.94 -12.07 -16.17
C PHE A 171 -9.55 -10.83 -17.01
N MET A 172 -8.29 -10.38 -16.93
CA MET A 172 -7.79 -9.24 -17.71
C MET A 172 -7.15 -9.71 -19.03
N GLY A 173 -7.95 -9.71 -20.08
CA GLY A 173 -7.50 -10.05 -21.42
C GLY A 173 -6.60 -8.97 -22.07
N ALA A 174 -6.08 -9.27 -23.26
CA ALA A 174 -5.27 -8.36 -24.08
C ALA A 174 -5.90 -6.96 -24.25
N ASN A 175 -7.23 -6.88 -24.34
CA ASN A 175 -7.96 -5.63 -24.44
C ASN A 175 -7.71 -4.68 -23.24
N MET A 176 -7.49 -5.21 -22.04
CA MET A 176 -7.19 -4.39 -20.87
C MET A 176 -5.79 -3.78 -20.97
N VAL A 177 -4.79 -4.54 -21.43
CA VAL A 177 -3.43 -4.03 -21.64
C VAL A 177 -3.48 -2.89 -22.65
N HIS A 178 -4.08 -3.11 -23.81
CA HIS A 178 -4.21 -2.08 -24.86
C HIS A 178 -4.95 -0.83 -24.35
N SER A 179 -6.07 -1.00 -23.67
CA SER A 179 -6.82 0.11 -23.07
C SER A 179 -6.00 0.90 -22.05
N GLN A 180 -5.17 0.23 -21.25
CA GLN A 180 -4.32 0.88 -20.27
C GLN A 180 -3.15 1.63 -20.91
N PHE A 181 -2.53 1.10 -21.96
CA PHE A 181 -1.53 1.82 -22.73
C PHE A 181 -2.10 3.05 -23.41
N GLY A 182 -3.33 2.99 -23.93
CA GLY A 182 -4.01 4.14 -24.54
C GLY A 182 -4.25 5.33 -23.60
N ILE A 183 -4.26 5.10 -22.27
CA ILE A 183 -4.43 6.15 -21.27
C ILE A 183 -3.19 6.38 -20.41
N LEU A 184 -2.12 5.62 -20.63
CA LEU A 184 -0.89 5.72 -19.86
C LEU A 184 -0.21 7.06 -20.09
N GLU A 185 0.04 7.77 -19.00
CA GLU A 185 0.92 8.94 -18.94
C GLU A 185 2.22 8.51 -18.22
N PRO A 186 3.26 8.08 -18.98
CA PRO A 186 4.52 7.68 -18.35
C PRO A 186 5.07 8.80 -17.47
N PRO A 187 5.65 8.46 -16.30
CA PRO A 187 6.26 9.47 -15.45
C PRO A 187 7.35 10.26 -16.18
N THR A 188 7.35 11.56 -15.96
CA THR A 188 8.29 12.50 -16.57
C THR A 188 9.42 12.86 -15.60
N LYS A 189 10.50 13.49 -16.10
CA LYS A 189 11.70 13.80 -15.30
C LYS A 189 11.45 14.76 -14.13
N ASP A 190 10.36 15.52 -14.17
CA ASP A 190 9.94 16.41 -13.08
C ASP A 190 9.21 15.68 -11.95
N GLU A 191 8.82 14.42 -12.15
CA GLU A 191 8.30 13.56 -11.08
C GLU A 191 9.48 12.89 -10.35
N THR A 192 10.15 13.65 -9.48
CA THR A 192 11.40 13.23 -8.77
C THR A 192 11.17 12.15 -7.72
N ASP A 193 9.93 11.87 -7.39
CA ASP A 193 9.48 10.81 -6.48
C ASP A 193 9.24 9.46 -7.18
N VAL A 194 9.58 9.35 -8.47
CA VAL A 194 9.39 8.13 -9.26
C VAL A 194 10.71 7.38 -9.44
N ILE A 195 10.67 6.10 -9.10
CA ILE A 195 11.73 5.11 -9.32
C ILE A 195 11.28 4.22 -10.49
N GLN A 196 12.05 4.22 -11.57
CA GLN A 196 11.75 3.38 -12.74
C GLN A 196 12.42 2.01 -12.62
N VAL A 197 11.66 0.96 -12.92
CA VAL A 197 12.11 -0.44 -12.94
C VAL A 197 11.69 -1.07 -14.26
N ASP A 198 12.66 -1.50 -15.05
CA ASP A 198 12.43 -2.26 -16.27
C ASP A 198 12.04 -3.70 -15.88
N VAL A 199 10.91 -4.16 -16.40
CA VAL A 199 10.42 -5.50 -16.10
C VAL A 199 10.60 -6.48 -17.25
N SER A 200 11.46 -6.20 -18.22
CA SER A 200 11.76 -7.11 -19.34
C SER A 200 12.55 -8.36 -18.91
N GLY A 201 13.29 -8.30 -17.80
CA GLY A 201 14.05 -9.41 -17.24
C GLY A 201 13.22 -10.51 -16.57
N SER A 202 13.90 -11.45 -15.90
CA SER A 202 13.26 -12.45 -15.05
C SER A 202 12.59 -11.82 -13.83
N ILE A 203 11.65 -12.54 -13.21
CA ILE A 203 10.93 -12.00 -12.05
C ILE A 203 11.89 -11.74 -10.88
N GLU A 204 12.88 -12.63 -10.68
CA GLU A 204 13.86 -12.51 -9.63
C GLU A 204 14.76 -11.28 -9.82
N GLU A 205 15.17 -10.99 -11.05
CA GLU A 205 15.96 -9.79 -11.38
C GLU A 205 15.15 -8.51 -11.12
N VAL A 206 13.88 -8.50 -11.52
CA VAL A 206 12.99 -7.35 -11.32
C VAL A 206 12.73 -7.10 -9.83
N GLU A 207 12.49 -8.15 -9.04
CA GLU A 207 12.30 -8.07 -7.60
C GLU A 207 13.53 -7.50 -6.89
N GLN A 208 14.70 -7.98 -7.25
CA GLN A 208 15.98 -7.51 -6.68
C GLN A 208 16.29 -6.07 -7.08
N ASP A 209 16.11 -5.69 -8.34
CA ASP A 209 16.32 -4.32 -8.83
C ASP A 209 15.35 -3.33 -8.14
N ALA A 210 14.08 -3.69 -8.03
CA ALA A 210 13.10 -2.87 -7.32
C ALA A 210 13.49 -2.65 -5.85
N LEU A 211 13.85 -3.71 -5.14
CA LEU A 211 14.27 -3.64 -3.73
C LEU A 211 15.53 -2.79 -3.55
N ALA A 212 16.54 -3.00 -4.38
CA ALA A 212 17.82 -2.25 -4.32
C ALA A 212 17.60 -0.75 -4.56
N LYS A 213 16.75 -0.38 -5.53
CA LYS A 213 16.41 1.02 -5.82
C LYS A 213 15.63 1.67 -4.68
N ILE A 214 14.68 0.95 -4.07
CA ILE A 214 13.92 1.41 -2.90
C ILE A 214 14.88 1.67 -1.72
N GLN A 215 15.76 0.73 -1.40
CA GLN A 215 16.74 0.88 -0.31
C GLN A 215 17.69 2.05 -0.56
N SER A 216 18.11 2.28 -1.79
CA SER A 216 18.92 3.45 -2.16
C SER A 216 18.17 4.77 -1.99
N ALA A 217 16.85 4.79 -2.18
CA ALA A 217 16.03 5.98 -1.99
C ALA A 217 15.85 6.36 -0.52
N ILE A 218 15.86 5.37 0.39
CA ILE A 218 15.76 5.60 1.85
C ILE A 218 17.06 6.25 2.42
N GLN A 219 18.18 6.00 1.76
CA GLN A 219 19.50 6.49 2.24
C GLN A 219 19.83 7.93 1.82
N LYS A 220 19.01 8.54 0.98
CA LYS A 220 19.17 9.91 0.47
C LYS A 220 18.42 10.92 1.32
#